data_80261130f82db1d38a959c7e0333f41a
#
_entry.id   80261130f82db1d38a959c7e0333f41a
#
_cell.length_a   1.000
_cell.length_b   1.000
_cell.length_c   1.000
_cell.angle_alpha   90.00
_cell.angle_beta   90.00
_cell.angle_gamma   90.00
#
_symmetry.space_group_name_H-M   'P 1'
#
loop_
_entity.id
_entity.type
_entity.pdbx_description
1 polymer ?
#
loop_
_entity_poly.entity_id
_entity_poly.type
_entity_poly.pdbx_seq_one_letter_code
_entity_poly.pdbx_strand_id
1 'polypeptide(L)'
;HSGKVRHFGVSNFTPAQFSLLQSRLPFTLATNQVEISPVHQPLLLDGTLDQLQQLRIRPMAWSCLGGGRLFNDDAFQPLRNELAAIAEELNAQSIEQVVYAWILRLPSQPLPIIGSGKIERVRAAIESETLNMSRQQWFRIRKAALGYDVP
;
A
#
# COMPACT_ATOMS: atom_id res chain seq x y z
N HIS A 1 -2.99 -13.08 -28.96
CA HIS A 1 -3.91 -14.25 -29.05
C HIS A 1 -3.19 -15.62 -29.04
N SER A 2 -1.88 -15.64 -28.70
CA SER A 2 -1.11 -16.90 -28.59
C SER A 2 -1.39 -17.70 -27.31
N GLY A 3 -2.24 -17.18 -26.40
CA GLY A 3 -2.58 -17.82 -25.10
C GLY A 3 -1.46 -17.77 -24.04
N LYS A 4 -0.31 -17.14 -24.36
CA LYS A 4 0.85 -17.07 -23.45
C LYS A 4 0.64 -16.10 -22.27
N VAL A 5 -0.21 -15.08 -22.43
CA VAL A 5 -0.53 -14.07 -21.41
C VAL A 5 -2.04 -14.01 -21.24
N ARG A 6 -2.53 -14.11 -20.01
CA ARG A 6 -3.96 -14.07 -19.69
C ARG A 6 -4.44 -12.68 -19.28
N HIS A 7 -3.60 -11.93 -18.58
CA HIS A 7 -3.94 -10.62 -18.05
C HIS A 7 -2.79 -9.64 -18.25
N PHE A 8 -3.15 -8.37 -18.45
CA PHE A 8 -2.21 -7.27 -18.58
C PHE A 8 -2.52 -6.22 -17.50
N GLY A 9 -1.50 -5.60 -16.99
CA GLY A 9 -1.58 -4.48 -16.07
C GLY A 9 -0.57 -3.40 -16.45
N VAL A 10 -0.61 -2.30 -15.73
CA VAL A 10 0.32 -1.18 -15.89
C VAL A 10 1.03 -0.89 -14.58
N SER A 11 2.04 -0.02 -14.61
CA SER A 11 2.73 0.45 -13.42
C SER A 11 2.90 1.96 -13.46
N ASN A 12 2.61 2.61 -12.32
CA ASN A 12 2.76 4.05 -12.11
C ASN A 12 1.98 4.93 -13.11
N PHE A 13 0.83 4.44 -13.58
CA PHE A 13 -0.06 5.24 -14.43
C PHE A 13 -0.89 6.20 -13.59
N THR A 14 -0.98 7.44 -14.05
CA THR A 14 -1.98 8.39 -13.54
C THR A 14 -3.40 7.96 -13.96
N PRO A 15 -4.46 8.46 -13.30
CA PRO A 15 -5.85 8.18 -13.71
C PRO A 15 -6.10 8.45 -15.19
N ALA A 16 -5.59 9.56 -15.73
CA ALA A 16 -5.75 9.93 -17.13
C ALA A 16 -5.05 8.92 -18.08
N GLN A 17 -3.81 8.52 -17.76
CA GLN A 17 -3.06 7.55 -18.54
C GLN A 17 -3.74 6.17 -18.51
N PHE A 18 -4.24 5.75 -17.35
CA PHE A 18 -4.97 4.51 -17.20
C PHE A 18 -6.23 4.49 -18.06
N SER A 19 -7.06 5.55 -17.97
CA SER A 19 -8.27 5.69 -18.76
C SER A 19 -7.98 5.71 -20.27
N LEU A 20 -6.95 6.46 -20.69
CA LEU A 20 -6.55 6.54 -22.09
C LEU A 20 -6.17 5.16 -22.64
N LEU A 21 -5.29 4.43 -21.94
CA LEU A 21 -4.88 3.11 -22.39
C LEU A 21 -6.07 2.14 -22.41
N GLN A 22 -6.87 2.11 -21.33
CA GLN A 22 -8.04 1.25 -21.24
C GLN A 22 -9.02 1.47 -22.39
N SER A 23 -9.22 2.72 -22.82
CA SER A 23 -10.12 3.03 -23.94
C SER A 23 -9.66 2.50 -25.28
N ARG A 24 -8.41 2.07 -25.41
CA ARG A 24 -7.80 1.51 -26.63
C ARG A 24 -7.66 -0.01 -26.62
N LEU A 25 -7.99 -0.64 -25.49
CA LEU A 25 -7.82 -2.09 -25.34
C LEU A 25 -9.19 -2.80 -25.41
N PRO A 26 -9.28 -3.95 -26.07
CA PRO A 26 -10.49 -4.77 -26.13
C PRO A 26 -10.69 -5.65 -24.88
N PHE A 27 -9.90 -5.43 -23.82
CA PHE A 27 -9.94 -6.15 -22.56
C PHE A 27 -9.65 -5.21 -21.39
N THR A 28 -10.04 -5.62 -20.18
CA THR A 28 -9.80 -4.82 -18.97
C THR A 28 -8.38 -5.01 -18.47
N LEU A 29 -7.72 -3.90 -18.09
CA LEU A 29 -6.45 -3.94 -17.37
C LEU A 29 -6.66 -4.54 -15.98
N ALA A 30 -5.81 -5.49 -15.60
CA ALA A 30 -5.96 -6.25 -14.37
C ALA A 30 -5.53 -5.47 -13.12
N THR A 31 -4.60 -4.53 -13.25
CA THR A 31 -4.06 -3.76 -12.13
C THR A 31 -3.28 -2.53 -12.61
N ASN A 32 -3.07 -1.59 -11.70
CA ASN A 32 -2.00 -0.60 -11.75
C ASN A 32 -1.08 -0.85 -10.55
N GLN A 33 0.19 -1.13 -10.80
CA GLN A 33 1.19 -1.35 -9.76
C GLN A 33 1.81 0.00 -9.37
N VAL A 34 1.59 0.44 -8.13
CA VAL A 34 1.89 1.80 -7.68
C VAL A 34 2.60 1.80 -6.33
N GLU A 35 3.38 2.84 -6.04
CA GLU A 35 4.03 2.98 -4.74
C GLU A 35 3.01 3.36 -3.67
N ILE A 36 2.82 2.52 -2.65
CA ILE A 36 1.99 2.83 -1.49
C ILE A 36 2.74 2.47 -0.22
N SER A 37 3.00 3.46 0.61
CA SER A 37 3.58 3.27 1.94
C SER A 37 3.21 4.43 2.85
N PRO A 38 3.35 4.30 4.18
CA PRO A 38 3.18 5.44 5.07
C PRO A 38 4.11 6.61 4.76
N VAL A 39 5.32 6.35 4.20
CA VAL A 39 6.29 7.39 3.83
C VAL A 39 6.08 7.96 2.43
N HIS A 40 5.14 7.40 1.65
CA HIS A 40 4.79 7.88 0.31
C HIS A 40 3.28 7.77 0.07
N GLN A 41 2.57 8.89 0.18
CA GLN A 41 1.11 8.92 0.21
C GLN A 41 0.43 9.75 -0.90
N PRO A 42 1.07 10.22 -1.99
CA PRO A 42 0.42 11.06 -3.00
C PRO A 42 -0.84 10.42 -3.58
N LEU A 43 -0.81 9.10 -3.77
CA LEU A 43 -1.91 8.32 -4.36
C LEU A 43 -3.20 8.28 -3.53
N LEU A 44 -3.13 8.64 -2.24
CA LEU A 44 -4.32 8.80 -1.40
C LEU A 44 -5.12 10.07 -1.74
N LEU A 45 -4.54 10.99 -2.54
CA LEU A 45 -5.09 12.32 -2.80
C LEU A 45 -5.24 12.64 -4.30
N ASP A 46 -4.55 11.93 -5.19
CA ASP A 46 -4.48 12.24 -6.63
C ASP A 46 -5.59 11.57 -7.47
N GLY A 47 -6.47 10.81 -6.83
CA GLY A 47 -7.56 10.09 -7.48
C GLY A 47 -7.17 8.72 -8.08
N THR A 48 -5.90 8.30 -7.98
CA THR A 48 -5.47 7.00 -8.52
C THR A 48 -6.17 5.83 -7.85
N LEU A 49 -6.21 5.82 -6.50
CA LEU A 49 -6.86 4.75 -5.76
C LEU A 49 -8.39 4.82 -5.90
N ASP A 50 -8.97 6.03 -5.98
CA ASP A 50 -10.40 6.23 -6.17
C ASP A 50 -10.86 5.67 -7.52
N GLN A 51 -10.11 5.96 -8.60
CA GLN A 51 -10.39 5.42 -9.93
C GLN A 51 -10.33 3.89 -9.95
N LEU A 52 -9.27 3.29 -9.36
CA LEU A 52 -9.11 1.85 -9.34
C LEU A 52 -10.24 1.18 -8.54
N GLN A 53 -10.64 1.79 -7.42
CA GLN A 53 -11.79 1.33 -6.64
C GLN A 53 -13.10 1.44 -7.42
N GLN A 54 -13.35 2.55 -8.12
CA GLN A 54 -14.52 2.73 -9.00
C GLN A 54 -14.58 1.66 -10.08
N LEU A 55 -13.44 1.31 -10.66
CA LEU A 55 -13.32 0.27 -11.70
C LEU A 55 -13.30 -1.15 -11.14
N ARG A 56 -13.32 -1.32 -9.81
CA ARG A 56 -13.18 -2.61 -9.11
C ARG A 56 -11.89 -3.35 -9.45
N ILE A 57 -10.82 -2.59 -9.66
CA ILE A 57 -9.47 -3.08 -9.94
C ILE A 57 -8.63 -2.92 -8.68
N ARG A 58 -8.08 -4.01 -8.18
CA ARG A 58 -7.18 -3.95 -7.02
C ARG A 58 -5.80 -3.48 -7.46
N PRO A 59 -5.25 -2.40 -6.87
CA PRO A 59 -3.87 -2.00 -7.13
C PRO A 59 -2.88 -3.00 -6.52
N MET A 60 -1.68 -3.06 -7.07
CA MET A 60 -0.53 -3.73 -6.44
C MET A 60 0.36 -2.65 -5.82
N ALA A 61 0.67 -2.80 -4.52
CA ALA A 61 1.47 -1.83 -3.79
C ALA A 61 2.95 -2.25 -3.77
N TRP A 62 3.81 -1.52 -4.45
CA TRP A 62 5.26 -1.73 -4.35
C TRP A 62 5.89 -0.79 -3.33
N SER A 63 7.11 -1.11 -2.88
CA SER A 63 7.84 -0.36 -1.84
C SER A 63 7.02 -0.06 -0.58
N CYS A 64 6.27 -1.02 -0.08
CA CYS A 64 5.41 -0.85 1.10
C CYS A 64 6.15 -0.29 2.33
N LEU A 65 7.44 -0.58 2.44
CA LEU A 65 8.33 -0.08 3.51
C LEU A 65 9.17 1.13 3.05
N GLY A 66 8.74 1.82 2.00
CA GLY A 66 9.36 3.03 1.47
C GLY A 66 10.75 2.82 0.87
N GLY A 67 11.05 1.63 0.32
CA GLY A 67 12.38 1.31 -0.21
C GLY A 67 13.49 1.37 0.85
N GLY A 68 13.16 1.12 2.11
CA GLY A 68 14.08 1.19 3.25
C GLY A 68 14.12 2.55 3.95
N ARG A 69 13.55 3.60 3.38
CA ARG A 69 13.51 4.95 4.01
C ARG A 69 12.84 4.93 5.38
N LEU A 70 11.81 4.11 5.55
CA LEU A 70 11.14 3.97 6.85
C LEU A 70 12.12 3.67 7.98
N PHE A 71 13.19 2.90 7.73
CA PHE A 71 14.15 2.46 8.74
C PHE A 71 15.42 3.32 8.80
N ASN A 72 15.83 3.89 7.67
CA ASN A 72 17.16 4.49 7.50
C ASN A 72 17.15 6.01 7.50
N ASP A 73 15.96 6.65 7.42
CA ASP A 73 15.82 8.10 7.38
C ASP A 73 15.31 8.60 8.74
N ASP A 74 16.07 9.48 9.39
CA ASP A 74 15.75 10.05 10.71
C ASP A 74 14.46 10.90 10.69
N ALA A 75 14.11 11.46 9.54
CA ALA A 75 12.86 12.21 9.37
C ALA A 75 11.62 11.35 9.72
N PHE A 76 11.71 10.01 9.58
CA PHE A 76 10.62 9.09 9.92
C PHE A 76 10.72 8.49 11.32
N GLN A 77 11.56 9.04 12.21
CA GLN A 77 11.61 8.58 13.61
C GLN A 77 10.25 8.71 14.33
N PRO A 78 9.50 9.82 14.18
CA PRO A 78 8.16 9.91 14.78
C PRO A 78 7.19 8.84 14.27
N LEU A 79 7.26 8.52 12.98
CA LEU A 79 6.46 7.45 12.39
C LEU A 79 6.87 6.08 12.94
N ARG A 80 8.17 5.80 13.08
CA ARG A 80 8.64 4.53 13.68
C ARG A 80 8.14 4.36 15.11
N ASN A 81 8.18 5.42 15.92
CA ASN A 81 7.68 5.40 17.29
C ASN A 81 6.18 5.08 17.34
N GLU A 82 5.40 5.71 16.45
CA GLU A 82 3.97 5.48 16.36
C GLU A 82 3.63 4.06 15.88
N LEU A 83 4.36 3.56 14.88
CA LEU A 83 4.21 2.18 14.41
C LEU A 83 4.55 1.16 15.50
N ALA A 84 5.56 1.43 16.33
CA ALA A 84 5.93 0.57 17.46
C ALA A 84 4.82 0.55 18.52
N ALA A 85 4.26 1.71 18.90
CA ALA A 85 3.15 1.78 19.84
C ALA A 85 1.91 1.01 19.33
N ILE A 86 1.58 1.17 18.06
CA ILE A 86 0.46 0.45 17.44
C ILE A 86 0.77 -1.06 17.33
N ALA A 87 2.03 -1.46 17.12
CA ALA A 87 2.40 -2.87 17.13
C ALA A 87 2.13 -3.51 18.50
N GLU A 88 2.44 -2.83 19.60
CA GLU A 88 2.10 -3.27 20.95
C GLU A 88 0.58 -3.37 21.15
N GLU A 89 -0.18 -2.35 20.76
CA GLU A 89 -1.64 -2.34 20.85
C GLU A 89 -2.31 -3.50 20.09
N LEU A 90 -1.75 -3.87 18.94
CA LEU A 90 -2.28 -4.93 18.07
C LEU A 90 -1.67 -6.31 18.32
N ASN A 91 -0.71 -6.43 19.26
CA ASN A 91 0.12 -7.63 19.47
C ASN A 91 0.80 -8.08 18.17
N ALA A 92 1.23 -7.13 17.33
CA ALA A 92 1.98 -7.42 16.13
C ALA A 92 3.44 -7.77 16.44
N GLN A 93 4.05 -8.66 15.66
CA GLN A 93 5.42 -9.08 15.88
C GLN A 93 6.46 -8.04 15.43
N SER A 94 6.05 -7.11 14.55
CA SER A 94 6.95 -6.09 14.01
C SER A 94 6.18 -4.88 13.44
N ILE A 95 6.87 -3.76 13.28
CA ILE A 95 6.32 -2.57 12.64
C ILE A 95 6.00 -2.81 11.16
N GLU A 96 6.70 -3.74 10.50
CA GLU A 96 6.40 -4.13 9.12
C GLU A 96 5.00 -4.72 9.00
N GLN A 97 4.58 -5.56 9.95
CA GLN A 97 3.20 -6.08 9.96
C GLN A 97 2.17 -4.97 10.08
N VAL A 98 2.43 -3.96 10.92
CA VAL A 98 1.55 -2.80 11.07
C VAL A 98 1.46 -2.01 9.76
N VAL A 99 2.57 -1.83 9.04
CA VAL A 99 2.59 -1.17 7.73
C VAL A 99 1.75 -1.94 6.70
N TYR A 100 1.90 -3.26 6.62
CA TYR A 100 1.09 -4.06 5.72
C TYR A 100 -0.39 -4.00 6.08
N ALA A 101 -0.75 -4.09 7.36
CA ALA A 101 -2.13 -3.93 7.83
C ALA A 101 -2.70 -2.54 7.46
N TRP A 102 -1.89 -1.47 7.58
CA TRP A 102 -2.27 -0.11 7.18
C TRP A 102 -2.60 -0.02 5.68
N ILE A 103 -1.81 -0.65 4.81
CA ILE A 103 -2.05 -0.69 3.36
C ILE A 103 -3.31 -1.51 3.04
N LEU A 104 -3.44 -2.69 3.64
CA LEU A 104 -4.59 -3.59 3.43
C LEU A 104 -5.92 -2.97 3.85
N ARG A 105 -5.90 -2.00 4.78
CA ARG A 105 -7.09 -1.29 5.24
C ARG A 105 -7.61 -0.24 4.26
N LEU A 106 -6.87 0.10 3.21
CA LEU A 106 -7.34 1.05 2.19
C LEU A 106 -8.58 0.49 1.46
N PRO A 107 -9.61 1.32 1.18
CA PRO A 107 -10.85 0.87 0.53
C PRO A 107 -10.62 0.21 -0.84
N SER A 108 -9.58 0.62 -1.57
CA SER A 108 -9.17 0.01 -2.84
C SER A 108 -8.55 -1.38 -2.70
N GLN A 109 -8.34 -1.84 -1.45
CA GLN A 109 -7.80 -3.16 -1.11
C GLN A 109 -6.51 -3.52 -1.86
N PRO A 110 -5.44 -2.71 -1.76
CA PRO A 110 -4.20 -2.99 -2.46
C PRO A 110 -3.61 -4.36 -2.09
N LEU A 111 -2.88 -4.95 -3.03
CA LEU A 111 -2.09 -6.15 -2.81
C LEU A 111 -0.63 -5.76 -2.54
N PRO A 112 -0.13 -5.84 -1.30
CA PRO A 112 1.26 -5.55 -1.01
C PRO A 112 2.21 -6.50 -1.73
N ILE A 113 3.24 -5.93 -2.38
CA ILE A 113 4.33 -6.71 -2.96
C ILE A 113 5.46 -6.79 -1.96
N ILE A 114 5.77 -8.01 -1.53
CA ILE A 114 6.79 -8.27 -0.53
C ILE A 114 8.15 -8.37 -1.21
N GLY A 115 9.04 -7.43 -0.90
CA GLY A 115 10.40 -7.36 -1.46
C GLY A 115 11.42 -8.23 -0.71
N SER A 116 11.02 -9.34 -0.09
CA SER A 116 11.91 -10.20 0.69
C SER A 116 11.84 -11.65 0.24
N GLY A 117 13.02 -12.28 0.11
CA GLY A 117 13.13 -13.72 -0.08
C GLY A 117 13.24 -14.51 1.23
N LYS A 118 13.23 -13.86 2.40
CA LYS A 118 13.28 -14.50 3.71
C LYS A 118 11.89 -14.98 4.10
N ILE A 119 11.75 -16.29 4.37
CA ILE A 119 10.47 -16.93 4.61
C ILE A 119 9.76 -16.40 5.86
N GLU A 120 10.51 -16.06 6.90
CA GLU A 120 9.99 -15.47 8.13
C GLU A 120 9.35 -14.09 7.87
N ARG A 121 9.92 -13.28 6.97
CA ARG A 121 9.34 -11.99 6.58
C ARG A 121 8.09 -12.16 5.73
N VAL A 122 8.08 -13.18 4.86
CA VAL A 122 6.88 -13.49 4.06
C VAL A 122 5.75 -13.95 4.98
N ARG A 123 6.02 -14.80 5.97
CA ARG A 123 5.04 -15.24 6.97
C ARG A 123 4.50 -14.06 7.77
N ALA A 124 5.39 -13.22 8.31
CA ALA A 124 5.00 -12.02 9.04
C ALA A 124 4.10 -11.08 8.21
N ALA A 125 4.39 -10.93 6.92
CA ALA A 125 3.55 -10.13 6.03
C ALA A 125 2.16 -10.75 5.82
N ILE A 126 2.05 -12.07 5.68
CA ILE A 126 0.76 -12.77 5.58
C ILE A 126 -0.03 -12.62 6.88
N GLU A 127 0.60 -12.77 8.03
CA GLU A 127 -0.04 -12.63 9.33
C GLU A 127 -0.59 -11.20 9.57
N SER A 128 -0.10 -10.20 8.84
CA SER A 128 -0.65 -8.84 8.91
C SER A 128 -2.15 -8.75 8.55
N GLU A 129 -2.67 -9.72 7.78
CA GLU A 129 -4.09 -9.80 7.44
C GLU A 129 -4.98 -10.05 8.66
N THR A 130 -4.42 -10.61 9.73
CA THR A 130 -5.15 -10.90 10.98
C THR A 130 -5.22 -9.69 11.93
N LEU A 131 -4.43 -8.64 11.67
CA LEU A 131 -4.38 -7.46 12.52
C LEU A 131 -5.63 -6.59 12.31
N ASN A 132 -6.41 -6.45 13.38
CA ASN A 132 -7.64 -5.66 13.34
C ASN A 132 -7.37 -4.18 13.67
N MET A 133 -6.70 -3.49 12.74
CA MET A 133 -6.36 -2.07 12.88
C MET A 133 -7.63 -1.20 12.90
N SER A 134 -7.80 -0.37 13.93
CA SER A 134 -8.88 0.59 14.02
C SER A 134 -8.68 1.78 13.06
N ARG A 135 -9.77 2.54 12.82
CA ARG A 135 -9.69 3.79 12.04
C ARG A 135 -8.76 4.80 12.71
N GLN A 136 -8.80 4.92 14.04
CA GLN A 136 -7.95 5.83 14.80
C GLN A 136 -6.47 5.49 14.63
N GLN A 137 -6.09 4.22 14.75
CA GLN A 137 -4.72 3.76 14.55
C GLN A 137 -4.24 4.06 13.12
N TRP A 138 -5.11 3.86 12.12
CA TRP A 138 -4.79 4.17 10.73
C TRP A 138 -4.45 5.65 10.52
N PHE A 139 -5.26 6.55 11.10
CA PHE A 139 -5.03 7.99 11.01
C PHE A 139 -3.83 8.47 11.84
N ARG A 140 -3.56 7.84 13.00
CA ARG A 140 -2.35 8.11 13.80
C ARG A 140 -1.08 7.86 12.99
N ILE A 141 -1.00 6.74 12.26
CA ILE A 141 0.11 6.45 11.35
C ILE A 141 0.24 7.55 10.28
N ARG A 142 -0.88 7.93 9.66
CA ARG A 142 -0.87 8.97 8.64
C ARG A 142 -0.39 10.32 9.18
N LYS A 143 -0.89 10.73 10.35
CA LYS A 143 -0.44 11.95 11.04
C LYS A 143 1.04 11.92 11.36
N ALA A 144 1.55 10.82 11.92
CA ALA A 144 2.96 10.66 12.27
C ALA A 144 3.87 10.72 11.05
N ALA A 145 3.40 10.24 9.90
CA ALA A 145 4.15 10.29 8.63
C ALA A 145 4.16 11.68 7.99
N LEU A 146 3.05 12.43 8.10
CA LEU A 146 2.91 13.75 7.48
C LEU A 146 3.41 14.89 8.37
N GLY A 147 3.45 14.69 9.69
CA GLY A 147 3.82 15.71 10.67
C GLY A 147 2.71 16.73 10.96
N TYR A 148 1.49 16.54 10.42
CA TYR A 148 0.34 17.40 10.68
C TYR A 148 -0.97 16.59 10.69
N ASP A 149 -2.02 17.20 11.27
CA ASP A 149 -3.35 16.58 11.32
C ASP A 149 -3.96 16.50 9.91
N VAL A 150 -4.63 15.39 9.66
CA VAL A 150 -5.40 15.17 8.44
C VAL A 150 -6.82 15.71 8.68
N PRO A 151 -7.33 16.60 7.81
CA PRO A 151 -8.67 17.14 7.95
C PRO A 151 -9.77 16.09 7.86
#